data_71b3988c9a030f3659c211b099d4aaac
#
_entry.id   71b3988c9a030f3659c211b099d4aaac
#
_cell.length_a   1.000
_cell.length_b   1.000
_cell.length_c   1.000
_cell.angle_alpha   90.00
_cell.angle_beta   90.00
_cell.angle_gamma   90.00
#
_symmetry.space_group_name_H-M   'P 1'
#
loop_
_entity.id
_entity.type
_entity.pdbx_description
1 polymer ?
#
loop_
_entity_poly.entity_id
_entity_poly.type
_entity_poly.pdbx_seq_one_letter_code
_entity_poly.pdbx_strand_id
1 'polypeptide(L)'
;MGNAFTNRSTFNENINSWDVSNVIVMSQMFAFATSFNQDLTGWNVSKVDTMASMFSDATAFNGDIKNWVTTSVIDINSMFDDATSFNQNISSWDTSNVTRFDKMFKGATAYNNGGVPLNSWNVSGGTRMDNMFGGATAFNQEIKDWDTRNVTRFDKMFMNASLYNQFMDTVTTEITPGVFEANKWSVDQATDMSDMFSGALAFDQNIGR
;
A
#
# COMPACT_ATOMS: atom_id res chain seq x y z
N MET A 1 -1.96 18.24 -11.14
CA MET A 1 -0.70 18.71 -10.50
C MET A 1 0.42 17.65 -10.53
N GLY A 2 0.28 16.62 -11.38
CA GLY A 2 1.34 15.62 -11.53
C GLY A 2 2.71 16.26 -11.77
N ASN A 3 3.76 15.66 -11.23
CA ASN A 3 5.17 16.07 -11.36
C ASN A 3 5.55 17.46 -10.79
N ALA A 4 4.68 18.16 -10.03
CA ALA A 4 4.93 19.56 -9.64
C ALA A 4 6.25 19.79 -8.88
N PHE A 5 6.65 18.82 -8.05
CA PHE A 5 7.89 18.88 -7.25
C PHE A 5 8.84 17.70 -7.52
N THR A 6 8.66 17.00 -8.63
CA THR A 6 9.53 15.88 -9.01
C THR A 6 10.99 16.33 -9.06
N ASN A 7 11.89 15.52 -8.47
CA ASN A 7 13.33 15.79 -8.38
C ASN A 7 13.69 17.07 -7.60
N ARG A 8 12.78 17.64 -6.82
CA ARG A 8 13.08 18.78 -5.94
C ARG A 8 13.62 18.29 -4.59
N SER A 9 14.82 17.77 -4.58
CA SER A 9 15.42 17.07 -3.43
C SER A 9 15.51 17.92 -2.15
N THR A 10 15.57 19.24 -2.25
CA THR A 10 15.64 20.16 -1.09
C THR A 10 14.29 20.78 -0.74
N PHE A 11 13.24 20.51 -1.51
CA PHE A 11 11.92 21.10 -1.27
C PHE A 11 11.31 20.53 0.02
N ASN A 12 10.96 21.40 0.96
CA ASN A 12 10.27 21.06 2.21
C ASN A 12 9.40 22.23 2.73
N GLU A 13 8.86 23.05 1.83
CA GLU A 13 8.01 24.17 2.22
C GLU A 13 6.62 23.67 2.65
N ASN A 14 6.01 24.38 3.61
CA ASN A 14 4.66 24.07 4.05
C ASN A 14 3.63 24.52 3.00
N ILE A 15 2.97 23.56 2.39
CA ILE A 15 1.95 23.75 1.37
C ILE A 15 0.58 23.22 1.82
N ASN A 16 0.40 22.94 3.11
CA ASN A 16 -0.82 22.36 3.67
C ASN A 16 -2.08 23.23 3.41
N SER A 17 -1.90 24.53 3.23
CA SER A 17 -2.99 25.48 2.94
C SER A 17 -3.39 25.57 1.46
N TRP A 18 -2.73 24.85 0.58
CA TRP A 18 -3.08 24.88 -0.84
C TRP A 18 -4.45 24.26 -1.11
N ASP A 19 -5.29 24.94 -1.91
CA ASP A 19 -6.53 24.36 -2.40
C ASP A 19 -6.23 23.40 -3.56
N VAL A 20 -6.34 22.10 -3.27
CA VAL A 20 -6.17 21.02 -4.25
C VAL A 20 -7.50 20.33 -4.60
N SER A 21 -8.64 20.92 -4.17
CA SER A 21 -9.98 20.28 -4.26
C SER A 21 -10.47 20.00 -5.69
N ASN A 22 -9.81 20.58 -6.71
CA ASN A 22 -10.10 20.32 -8.11
C ASN A 22 -9.03 19.49 -8.82
N VAL A 23 -8.04 18.99 -8.07
CA VAL A 23 -6.96 18.17 -8.64
C VAL A 23 -7.47 16.75 -8.86
N ILE A 24 -7.23 16.24 -10.08
CA ILE A 24 -7.58 14.87 -10.48
C ILE A 24 -6.32 13.98 -10.50
N VAL A 25 -5.16 14.52 -10.91
CA VAL A 25 -3.93 13.75 -11.08
C VAL A 25 -2.85 14.30 -10.15
N MET A 26 -2.33 13.43 -9.27
CA MET A 26 -1.20 13.72 -8.36
C MET A 26 0.01 12.81 -8.59
N SER A 27 0.03 12.05 -9.71
CA SER A 27 1.13 11.13 -10.00
C SER A 27 2.48 11.84 -9.96
N GLN A 28 3.47 11.20 -9.29
CA GLN A 28 4.85 11.65 -9.16
C GLN A 28 5.04 13.06 -8.57
N MET A 29 4.02 13.61 -7.88
CA MET A 29 4.06 15.02 -7.44
C MET A 29 5.28 15.35 -6.59
N PHE A 30 5.70 14.45 -5.70
CA PHE A 30 6.88 14.59 -4.83
C PHE A 30 7.91 13.50 -5.10
N ALA A 31 7.89 12.84 -6.26
CA ALA A 31 8.87 11.81 -6.57
C ALA A 31 10.29 12.39 -6.51
N PHE A 32 11.20 11.71 -5.80
CA PHE A 32 12.57 12.15 -5.55
C PHE A 32 12.70 13.49 -4.79
N ALA A 33 11.63 13.97 -4.13
CA ALA A 33 11.68 15.09 -3.21
C ALA A 33 12.20 14.61 -1.84
N THR A 34 13.47 14.27 -1.77
CA THR A 34 14.07 13.51 -0.65
C THR A 34 14.04 14.21 0.71
N SER A 35 13.87 15.54 0.75
CA SER A 35 13.74 16.31 2.01
C SER A 35 12.27 16.60 2.38
N PHE A 36 11.30 16.30 1.50
CA PHE A 36 9.91 16.67 1.75
C PHE A 36 9.31 15.85 2.89
N ASN A 37 8.83 16.53 3.94
CA ASN A 37 8.22 15.90 5.12
C ASN A 37 7.20 16.84 5.80
N GLN A 38 6.29 17.42 5.03
CA GLN A 38 5.23 18.28 5.58
C GLN A 38 3.93 17.51 5.69
N ASP A 39 3.12 17.86 6.71
CA ASP A 39 1.76 17.37 6.83
C ASP A 39 0.89 17.91 5.69
N LEU A 40 -0.01 17.09 5.20
CA LEU A 40 -0.94 17.43 4.11
C LEU A 40 -2.40 17.22 4.55
N THR A 41 -2.67 17.39 5.84
CA THR A 41 -3.99 17.18 6.47
C THR A 41 -5.07 18.12 5.94
N GLY A 42 -4.68 19.31 5.45
CA GLY A 42 -5.59 20.29 4.87
C GLY A 42 -5.99 20.01 3.41
N TRP A 43 -5.38 19.01 2.77
CA TRP A 43 -5.66 18.74 1.37
C TRP A 43 -6.95 17.95 1.18
N ASN A 44 -7.86 18.48 0.37
CA ASN A 44 -9.03 17.75 -0.11
C ASN A 44 -8.68 17.01 -1.41
N VAL A 45 -8.43 15.71 -1.28
CA VAL A 45 -8.04 14.82 -2.40
C VAL A 45 -9.21 14.01 -2.96
N SER A 46 -10.44 14.31 -2.59
CA SER A 46 -11.63 13.50 -2.91
C SER A 46 -11.93 13.32 -4.40
N LYS A 47 -11.33 14.17 -5.27
CA LYS A 47 -11.47 14.05 -6.74
C LYS A 47 -10.25 13.42 -7.41
N VAL A 48 -9.22 13.06 -6.64
CA VAL A 48 -8.00 12.47 -7.22
C VAL A 48 -8.27 11.03 -7.64
N ASP A 49 -7.98 10.72 -8.90
CA ASP A 49 -8.11 9.38 -9.47
C ASP A 49 -6.79 8.60 -9.47
N THR A 50 -5.65 9.30 -9.54
CA THR A 50 -4.33 8.63 -9.52
C THR A 50 -3.31 9.35 -8.64
N MET A 51 -2.66 8.56 -7.78
CA MET A 51 -1.55 8.95 -6.91
C MET A 51 -0.29 8.12 -7.21
N ALA A 52 -0.21 7.53 -8.42
CA ALA A 52 0.90 6.67 -8.80
C ALA A 52 2.25 7.35 -8.59
N SER A 53 3.17 6.69 -7.86
CA SER A 53 4.52 7.17 -7.53
C SER A 53 4.55 8.54 -6.83
N MET A 54 3.47 8.99 -6.17
CA MET A 54 3.37 10.36 -5.64
C MET A 54 4.52 10.72 -4.69
N PHE A 55 4.96 9.80 -3.86
CA PHE A 55 6.06 9.96 -2.90
C PHE A 55 7.20 8.96 -3.15
N SER A 56 7.33 8.44 -4.40
CA SER A 56 8.43 7.52 -4.73
C SER A 56 9.77 8.22 -4.48
N ASP A 57 10.69 7.53 -3.78
CA ASP A 57 12.00 8.08 -3.39
C ASP A 57 11.94 9.37 -2.53
N ALA A 58 10.79 9.72 -1.98
CA ALA A 58 10.68 10.80 -0.97
C ALA A 58 11.12 10.27 0.40
N THR A 59 12.41 10.03 0.56
CA THR A 59 12.99 9.25 1.66
C THR A 59 12.73 9.82 3.07
N ALA A 60 12.52 11.14 3.20
CA ALA A 60 12.17 11.77 4.48
C ALA A 60 10.68 11.80 4.77
N PHE A 61 9.82 11.49 3.77
CA PHE A 61 8.39 11.71 3.92
C PHE A 61 7.77 10.80 4.97
N ASN A 62 7.17 11.40 5.98
CA ASN A 62 6.32 10.77 6.99
C ASN A 62 5.22 11.74 7.47
N GLY A 63 4.80 12.69 6.61
CA GLY A 63 3.74 13.66 6.89
C GLY A 63 2.37 13.01 7.07
N ASP A 64 1.50 13.64 7.87
CA ASP A 64 0.16 13.14 8.16
C ASP A 64 -0.77 13.30 6.95
N ILE A 65 -1.28 12.17 6.47
CA ILE A 65 -2.22 12.03 5.34
C ILE A 65 -3.38 11.08 5.69
N LYS A 66 -3.54 10.73 6.97
CA LYS A 66 -4.49 9.70 7.43
C LYS A 66 -5.96 10.02 7.09
N ASN A 67 -6.32 11.31 7.04
CA ASN A 67 -7.69 11.75 6.83
C ASN A 67 -8.05 11.99 5.35
N TRP A 68 -7.20 11.60 4.43
CA TRP A 68 -7.51 11.73 3.01
C TRP A 68 -8.73 10.89 2.60
N VAL A 69 -9.66 11.49 1.86
CA VAL A 69 -10.81 10.81 1.28
C VAL A 69 -10.38 10.24 -0.08
N THR A 70 -10.18 8.92 -0.14
CA THR A 70 -9.58 8.23 -1.28
C THR A 70 -10.58 7.48 -2.16
N THR A 71 -11.88 7.74 -1.98
CA THR A 71 -12.97 7.02 -2.66
C THR A 71 -12.92 7.08 -4.20
N SER A 72 -12.25 8.08 -4.79
CA SER A 72 -12.12 8.21 -6.25
C SER A 72 -10.84 7.58 -6.79
N VAL A 73 -9.91 7.15 -5.92
CA VAL A 73 -8.57 6.71 -6.33
C VAL A 73 -8.64 5.31 -6.95
N ILE A 74 -8.07 5.17 -8.15
CA ILE A 74 -8.02 3.92 -8.91
C ILE A 74 -6.61 3.36 -9.07
N ASP A 75 -5.56 4.18 -8.91
CA ASP A 75 -4.16 3.76 -9.07
C ASP A 75 -3.26 4.41 -8.01
N ILE A 76 -2.65 3.54 -7.19
CA ILE A 76 -1.67 3.89 -6.14
C ILE A 76 -0.35 3.13 -6.32
N ASN A 77 -0.09 2.62 -7.54
CA ASN A 77 1.14 1.87 -7.77
C ASN A 77 2.38 2.71 -7.41
N SER A 78 3.35 2.10 -6.78
CA SER A 78 4.63 2.73 -6.38
C SER A 78 4.46 4.01 -5.53
N MET A 79 3.30 4.26 -4.89
CA MET A 79 3.04 5.55 -4.21
C MET A 79 4.09 5.91 -3.17
N PHE A 80 4.61 4.93 -2.44
CA PHE A 80 5.65 5.07 -1.41
C PHE A 80 6.87 4.18 -1.70
N ASP A 81 7.14 3.88 -3.00
CA ASP A 81 8.31 3.11 -3.41
C ASP A 81 9.58 3.84 -2.93
N ASP A 82 10.42 3.16 -2.14
CA ASP A 82 11.63 3.69 -1.50
C ASP A 82 11.42 4.95 -0.60
N ALA A 83 10.17 5.20 -0.12
CA ALA A 83 9.89 6.20 0.92
C ALA A 83 10.27 5.64 2.31
N THR A 84 11.56 5.59 2.60
CA THR A 84 12.15 4.82 3.71
C THR A 84 11.72 5.24 5.12
N SER A 85 11.24 6.48 5.30
CA SER A 85 10.74 6.99 6.59
C SER A 85 9.23 6.85 6.77
N PHE A 86 8.48 6.51 5.71
CA PHE A 86 7.01 6.52 5.77
C PHE A 86 6.47 5.42 6.69
N ASN A 87 5.68 5.82 7.70
CA ASN A 87 5.02 4.90 8.63
C ASN A 87 3.71 5.47 9.19
N GLN A 88 2.96 6.26 8.42
CA GLN A 88 1.66 6.76 8.85
C GLN A 88 0.58 5.68 8.78
N ASN A 89 -0.40 5.79 9.70
CA ASN A 89 -1.59 4.96 9.68
C ASN A 89 -2.54 5.43 8.56
N ILE A 90 -2.73 4.59 7.56
CA ILE A 90 -3.64 4.81 6.43
C ILE A 90 -4.73 3.74 6.33
N SER A 91 -5.02 3.04 7.42
CA SER A 91 -6.06 2.00 7.48
C SER A 91 -7.47 2.54 7.18
N SER A 92 -7.71 3.85 7.34
CA SER A 92 -8.99 4.50 7.05
C SER A 92 -9.21 4.81 5.56
N TRP A 93 -8.22 4.62 4.71
CA TRP A 93 -8.38 4.88 3.28
C TRP A 93 -9.38 3.91 2.64
N ASP A 94 -10.28 4.45 1.83
CA ASP A 94 -11.14 3.63 0.99
C ASP A 94 -10.36 3.19 -0.27
N THR A 95 -10.13 1.89 -0.37
CA THR A 95 -9.38 1.27 -1.47
C THR A 95 -10.27 0.49 -2.43
N SER A 96 -11.61 0.62 -2.29
CA SER A 96 -12.58 -0.20 -3.03
C SER A 96 -12.53 -0.03 -4.55
N ASN A 97 -12.06 1.13 -5.04
CA ASN A 97 -11.89 1.41 -6.46
C ASN A 97 -10.46 1.19 -6.98
N VAL A 98 -9.53 0.87 -6.09
CA VAL A 98 -8.12 0.67 -6.47
C VAL A 98 -7.93 -0.65 -7.20
N THR A 99 -7.28 -0.59 -8.37
CA THR A 99 -6.98 -1.76 -9.20
C THR A 99 -5.50 -2.14 -9.21
N ARG A 100 -4.61 -1.21 -8.80
CA ARG A 100 -3.17 -1.41 -8.83
C ARG A 100 -2.53 -1.04 -7.49
N PHE A 101 -1.97 -2.06 -6.83
CA PHE A 101 -1.24 -1.94 -5.56
C PHE A 101 0.26 -2.27 -5.73
N ASP A 102 0.68 -2.57 -6.98
CA ASP A 102 2.05 -3.02 -7.25
C ASP A 102 3.08 -2.00 -6.75
N LYS A 103 4.12 -2.49 -6.04
CA LYS A 103 5.23 -1.71 -5.47
C LYS A 103 4.85 -0.59 -4.50
N MET A 104 3.59 -0.55 -3.99
CA MET A 104 3.11 0.61 -3.20
C MET A 104 4.05 0.98 -2.04
N PHE A 105 4.60 0.00 -1.35
CA PHE A 105 5.52 0.19 -0.20
C PHE A 105 6.87 -0.50 -0.43
N LYS A 106 7.25 -0.75 -1.69
CA LYS A 106 8.54 -1.37 -1.99
C LYS A 106 9.66 -0.50 -1.40
N GLY A 107 10.59 -1.09 -0.64
CA GLY A 107 11.69 -0.36 0.00
C GLY A 107 11.31 0.64 1.09
N ALA A 108 10.02 0.78 1.46
CA ALA A 108 9.57 1.59 2.58
C ALA A 108 9.94 0.91 3.92
N THR A 109 11.20 0.96 4.28
CA THR A 109 11.79 0.13 5.36
C THR A 109 11.20 0.38 6.74
N ALA A 110 10.66 1.58 7.03
CA ALA A 110 10.00 1.90 8.28
C ALA A 110 8.51 1.53 8.30
N TYR A 111 7.91 1.19 7.13
CA TYR A 111 6.47 1.05 7.02
C TYR A 111 5.93 -0.13 7.80
N ASN A 112 5.07 0.15 8.76
CA ASN A 112 4.28 -0.81 9.52
C ASN A 112 2.88 -0.25 9.84
N ASN A 113 2.35 0.64 9.00
CA ASN A 113 1.04 1.29 9.13
C ASN A 113 0.80 1.90 10.53
N GLY A 114 1.83 2.51 11.14
CA GLY A 114 1.74 3.02 12.51
C GLY A 114 1.40 1.96 13.57
N GLY A 115 1.60 0.68 13.27
CA GLY A 115 1.25 -0.44 14.17
C GLY A 115 -0.22 -0.87 14.11
N VAL A 116 -0.99 -0.43 13.11
CA VAL A 116 -2.42 -0.74 12.96
C VAL A 116 -2.65 -1.72 11.80
N PRO A 117 -3.51 -2.76 11.98
CA PRO A 117 -3.84 -3.69 10.90
C PRO A 117 -4.38 -3.01 9.63
N LEU A 118 -4.13 -3.62 8.46
CA LEU A 118 -4.67 -3.19 7.17
C LEU A 118 -5.88 -4.03 6.71
N ASN A 119 -6.47 -4.81 7.60
CA ASN A 119 -7.63 -5.66 7.29
C ASN A 119 -8.84 -4.90 6.74
N SER A 120 -8.97 -3.59 7.07
CA SER A 120 -10.08 -2.74 6.60
C SER A 120 -10.02 -2.41 5.11
N TRP A 121 -8.88 -2.59 4.46
CA TRP A 121 -8.77 -2.30 3.04
C TRP A 121 -9.56 -3.29 2.18
N ASN A 122 -10.40 -2.75 1.30
CA ASN A 122 -11.05 -3.54 0.26
C ASN A 122 -10.13 -3.62 -0.97
N VAL A 123 -9.51 -4.78 -1.16
CA VAL A 123 -8.58 -5.02 -2.27
C VAL A 123 -9.20 -5.87 -3.39
N SER A 124 -10.51 -6.13 -3.34
CA SER A 124 -11.19 -7.03 -4.27
C SER A 124 -11.15 -6.58 -5.73
N GLY A 125 -10.95 -5.28 -6.00
CA GLY A 125 -10.70 -4.73 -7.34
C GLY A 125 -9.24 -4.90 -7.82
N GLY A 126 -8.33 -5.28 -6.93
CA GLY A 126 -6.90 -5.38 -7.22
C GLY A 126 -6.57 -6.51 -8.17
N THR A 127 -5.74 -6.23 -9.16
CA THR A 127 -5.23 -7.22 -10.12
C THR A 127 -3.74 -7.45 -10.02
N ARG A 128 -3.00 -6.50 -9.39
CA ARG A 128 -1.55 -6.56 -9.22
C ARG A 128 -1.14 -6.14 -7.82
N MET A 129 -0.34 -7.00 -7.18
CA MET A 129 0.28 -6.77 -5.87
C MET A 129 1.79 -7.10 -5.90
N ASP A 130 2.34 -7.21 -7.12
CA ASP A 130 3.75 -7.53 -7.29
C ASP A 130 4.64 -6.52 -6.55
N ASN A 131 5.56 -7.04 -5.75
CA ASN A 131 6.53 -6.26 -4.97
C ASN A 131 5.90 -5.25 -3.96
N MET A 132 4.63 -5.42 -3.57
CA MET A 132 3.89 -4.42 -2.78
C MET A 132 4.58 -4.06 -1.47
N PHE A 133 5.13 -5.05 -0.76
CA PHE A 133 5.90 -4.89 0.49
C PHE A 133 7.34 -5.36 0.34
N GLY A 134 7.85 -5.50 -0.89
CA GLY A 134 9.23 -5.95 -1.13
C GLY A 134 10.23 -5.00 -0.48
N GLY A 135 11.07 -5.47 0.45
CA GLY A 135 12.01 -4.63 1.19
C GLY A 135 11.40 -3.77 2.31
N ALA A 136 10.10 -3.84 2.56
CA ALA A 136 9.45 -3.19 3.71
C ALA A 136 9.77 -3.97 5.00
N THR A 137 11.00 -3.81 5.50
CA THR A 137 11.58 -4.69 6.54
C THR A 137 10.84 -4.65 7.88
N ALA A 138 10.15 -3.54 8.20
CA ALA A 138 9.37 -3.39 9.43
C ALA A 138 7.93 -3.90 9.30
N PHE A 139 7.45 -4.19 8.09
CA PHE A 139 6.04 -4.53 7.85
C PHE A 139 5.67 -5.86 8.50
N ASN A 140 4.68 -5.84 9.40
CA ASN A 140 4.13 -7.02 10.07
C ASN A 140 2.66 -6.82 10.47
N GLN A 141 1.83 -6.22 9.60
CA GLN A 141 0.42 -6.00 9.90
C GLN A 141 -0.49 -7.06 9.29
N GLU A 142 -1.61 -7.33 9.97
CA GLU A 142 -2.62 -8.26 9.49
C GLU A 142 -3.28 -7.77 8.20
N ILE A 143 -3.40 -8.69 7.23
CA ILE A 143 -4.06 -8.51 5.94
C ILE A 143 -4.94 -9.73 5.60
N LYS A 144 -5.28 -10.55 6.58
CA LYS A 144 -5.98 -11.84 6.42
C LYS A 144 -7.36 -11.70 5.77
N ASP A 145 -8.02 -10.52 5.93
CA ASP A 145 -9.38 -10.29 5.41
C ASP A 145 -9.38 -9.74 3.96
N TRP A 146 -8.21 -9.62 3.34
CA TRP A 146 -8.10 -9.17 1.96
C TRP A 146 -8.68 -10.19 0.98
N ASP A 147 -9.55 -9.73 0.07
CA ASP A 147 -10.07 -10.53 -1.03
C ASP A 147 -9.12 -10.45 -2.24
N THR A 148 -8.26 -11.45 -2.40
CA THR A 148 -7.22 -11.48 -3.44
C THR A 148 -7.60 -12.34 -4.65
N ARG A 149 -8.86 -12.78 -4.76
CA ARG A 149 -9.32 -13.70 -5.82
C ARG A 149 -9.14 -13.17 -7.23
N ASN A 150 -9.02 -11.85 -7.43
CA ASN A 150 -8.78 -11.24 -8.73
C ASN A 150 -7.31 -10.90 -9.01
N VAL A 151 -6.42 -11.14 -8.04
CA VAL A 151 -5.00 -10.80 -8.19
C VAL A 151 -4.29 -11.85 -9.04
N THR A 152 -3.61 -11.38 -10.08
CA THR A 152 -2.87 -12.23 -11.03
C THR A 152 -1.36 -12.22 -10.81
N ARG A 153 -0.83 -11.25 -10.05
CA ARG A 153 0.60 -11.13 -9.79
C ARG A 153 0.90 -10.84 -8.33
N PHE A 154 1.69 -11.73 -7.72
CA PHE A 154 2.21 -11.63 -6.35
C PHE A 154 3.74 -11.71 -6.30
N ASP A 155 4.40 -11.69 -7.47
CA ASP A 155 5.85 -11.84 -7.51
C ASP A 155 6.53 -10.82 -6.58
N LYS A 156 7.46 -11.31 -5.74
CA LYS A 156 8.21 -10.50 -4.77
C LYS A 156 7.36 -9.72 -3.76
N MET A 157 6.08 -10.07 -3.55
CA MET A 157 5.16 -9.27 -2.72
C MET A 157 5.73 -8.99 -1.32
N PHE A 158 6.39 -9.96 -0.70
CA PHE A 158 7.05 -9.85 0.61
C PHE A 158 8.56 -10.14 0.55
N MET A 159 9.18 -10.02 -0.62
CA MET A 159 10.61 -10.26 -0.77
C MET A 159 11.40 -9.34 0.17
N ASN A 160 12.25 -9.91 1.04
CA ASN A 160 13.01 -9.17 2.06
C ASN A 160 12.16 -8.39 3.09
N ALA A 161 10.85 -8.63 3.21
CA ALA A 161 10.03 -8.14 4.33
C ALA A 161 10.35 -8.95 5.60
N SER A 162 11.49 -8.67 6.21
CA SER A 162 12.17 -9.57 7.16
C SER A 162 11.38 -9.84 8.45
N LEU A 163 10.48 -8.94 8.86
CA LEU A 163 9.65 -9.10 10.06
C LEU A 163 8.24 -9.65 9.77
N TYR A 164 7.85 -9.80 8.48
CA TYR A 164 6.50 -10.24 8.16
C TYR A 164 6.25 -11.66 8.59
N ASN A 165 5.26 -11.88 9.46
CA ASN A 165 4.85 -13.19 9.98
C ASN A 165 3.37 -13.24 10.35
N GLN A 166 2.48 -12.70 9.50
CA GLN A 166 1.04 -12.71 9.76
C GLN A 166 0.34 -13.84 8.99
N PHE A 167 -0.74 -14.35 9.56
CA PHE A 167 -1.61 -15.30 8.88
C PHE A 167 -2.22 -14.65 7.63
N MET A 168 -2.20 -15.42 6.53
CA MET A 168 -2.81 -15.02 5.25
C MET A 168 -4.05 -15.87 4.96
N ASP A 169 -4.26 -16.95 5.72
CA ASP A 169 -5.43 -17.80 5.58
C ASP A 169 -6.56 -17.31 6.48
N THR A 170 -7.72 -17.03 5.92
CA THR A 170 -8.95 -16.96 6.68
C THR A 170 -9.31 -18.38 7.03
N VAL A 171 -9.10 -18.78 8.30
CA VAL A 171 -9.65 -20.04 8.81
C VAL A 171 -11.12 -20.11 8.34
N THR A 172 -11.43 -21.13 7.54
CA THR A 172 -12.79 -21.36 7.07
C THR A 172 -13.69 -21.48 8.30
N THR A 173 -14.38 -20.40 8.65
CA THR A 173 -15.34 -20.41 9.74
C THR A 173 -16.56 -21.13 9.23
N GLU A 174 -16.91 -22.24 9.83
CA GLU A 174 -18.15 -22.92 9.51
C GLU A 174 -19.31 -22.00 9.89
N ILE A 175 -20.00 -21.42 8.90
CA ILE A 175 -21.09 -20.47 9.10
C ILE A 175 -22.38 -21.21 9.51
N THR A 176 -22.57 -22.41 8.96
CA THR A 176 -23.62 -23.37 9.31
C THR A 176 -23.08 -24.77 9.08
N PRO A 177 -23.60 -25.83 9.74
CA PRO A 177 -23.11 -27.19 9.52
C PRO A 177 -22.95 -27.57 8.04
N GLY A 178 -21.69 -27.74 7.61
CA GLY A 178 -21.32 -28.07 6.22
C GLY A 178 -21.18 -26.90 5.26
N VAL A 179 -21.36 -25.62 5.71
CA VAL A 179 -21.17 -24.42 4.90
C VAL A 179 -20.00 -23.61 5.46
N PHE A 180 -18.94 -23.47 4.70
CA PHE A 180 -17.74 -22.71 5.05
C PHE A 180 -17.68 -21.38 4.28
N GLU A 181 -17.20 -20.31 4.93
CA GLU A 181 -16.85 -19.10 4.18
C GLU A 181 -15.75 -19.42 3.18
N ALA A 182 -15.90 -18.92 1.95
CA ALA A 182 -14.83 -19.03 0.97
C ALA A 182 -13.61 -18.24 1.47
N ASN A 183 -12.43 -18.88 1.42
CA ASN A 183 -11.18 -18.17 1.70
C ASN A 183 -11.06 -16.96 0.75
N LYS A 184 -10.95 -15.77 1.29
CA LYS A 184 -10.78 -14.53 0.50
C LYS A 184 -9.36 -14.39 0.00
N TRP A 185 -8.38 -14.85 0.78
CA TRP A 185 -6.99 -14.88 0.38
C TRP A 185 -6.78 -16.07 -0.56
N SER A 186 -6.71 -15.83 -1.85
CA SER A 186 -6.58 -16.84 -2.90
C SER A 186 -5.48 -16.48 -3.88
N VAL A 187 -4.81 -17.51 -4.38
CA VAL A 187 -3.80 -17.42 -5.44
C VAL A 187 -4.26 -18.16 -6.72
N ASP A 188 -5.54 -18.52 -6.81
CA ASP A 188 -6.07 -19.33 -7.90
C ASP A 188 -5.92 -18.68 -9.29
N GLN A 189 -5.92 -17.36 -9.34
CA GLN A 189 -5.72 -16.58 -10.57
C GLN A 189 -4.26 -16.13 -10.75
N ALA A 190 -3.35 -16.49 -9.84
CA ALA A 190 -1.97 -16.05 -9.92
C ALA A 190 -1.26 -16.67 -11.12
N THR A 191 -0.63 -15.81 -11.91
CA THR A 191 0.23 -16.20 -13.06
C THR A 191 1.72 -16.07 -12.72
N ASP A 192 2.04 -15.32 -11.66
CA ASP A 192 3.41 -15.13 -11.18
C ASP A 192 3.42 -14.95 -9.67
N MET A 193 4.17 -15.81 -8.97
CA MET A 193 4.42 -15.77 -7.52
C MET A 193 5.91 -15.90 -7.21
N SER A 194 6.78 -15.66 -8.22
CA SER A 194 8.22 -15.82 -8.06
C SER A 194 8.74 -14.94 -6.92
N ASP A 195 9.63 -15.49 -6.10
CA ASP A 195 10.29 -14.81 -4.97
C ASP A 195 9.33 -14.19 -3.93
N MET A 196 8.05 -14.59 -3.88
CA MET A 196 7.01 -13.93 -3.05
C MET A 196 7.46 -13.73 -1.59
N PHE A 197 8.12 -14.70 -0.99
CA PHE A 197 8.64 -14.66 0.39
C PHE A 197 10.16 -14.77 0.47
N SER A 198 10.88 -14.61 -0.64
CA SER A 198 12.35 -14.69 -0.65
C SER A 198 12.93 -13.66 0.33
N GLY A 199 13.71 -14.09 1.32
CA GLY A 199 14.27 -13.21 2.36
C GLY A 199 13.30 -12.69 3.43
N ALA A 200 12.04 -13.15 3.46
CA ALA A 200 11.10 -12.90 4.56
C ALA A 200 11.44 -13.79 5.75
N LEU A 201 12.48 -13.44 6.48
CA LEU A 201 13.16 -14.33 7.45
C LEU A 201 12.30 -14.77 8.63
N ALA A 202 11.32 -13.97 9.05
CA ALA A 202 10.42 -14.30 10.15
C ALA A 202 9.22 -15.16 9.71
N PHE A 203 8.95 -15.26 8.39
CA PHE A 203 7.73 -15.89 7.90
C PHE A 203 7.74 -17.41 8.13
N ASP A 204 6.89 -17.86 9.03
CA ASP A 204 6.71 -19.27 9.43
C ASP A 204 5.22 -19.63 9.55
N GLN A 205 4.40 -19.13 8.63
CA GLN A 205 2.96 -19.38 8.64
C GLN A 205 2.59 -20.53 7.70
N ASN A 206 1.60 -21.32 8.11
CA ASN A 206 1.03 -22.34 7.24
C ASN A 206 0.20 -21.64 6.14
N ILE A 207 0.66 -21.76 4.90
CA ILE A 207 -0.03 -21.23 3.68
C ILE A 207 -0.62 -22.36 2.82
N GLY A 208 -0.60 -23.60 3.32
CA GLY A 208 -1.02 -24.78 2.60
C GLY A 208 -2.42 -25.23 3.01
N ARG A 209 -3.36 -25.05 2.10
CA ARG A 209 -4.46 -26.00 1.83
C ARG A 209 -4.90 -25.89 0.39
#